data_9a05f090901a371bbffbb0e5c17ad28f
#
_entry.id   9a05f090901a371bbffbb0e5c17ad28f
#
_cell.length_a   1.000
_cell.length_b   1.000
_cell.length_c   1.000
_cell.angle_alpha   90.00
_cell.angle_beta   90.00
_cell.angle_gamma   90.00
#
_symmetry.space_group_name_H-M   'P 1'
#
loop_
_entity.id
_entity.type
_entity.pdbx_description
1 polymer ?
#
loop_
_entity_poly.entity_id
_entity_poly.type
_entity_poly.pdbx_seq_one_letter_code
_entity_poly.pdbx_strand_id
1 'polypeptide(L)'
;FAGAKVLKVPGYLEIAGRPDTKEKREKEDGDGEENNPKNSAALLKLADSLKEGDTAEVKEFLVKEGKTSPPKRYTSGSMVLAMENAGQLIEEEELREQIKGSGIGTSATRAEIIKKLVRIGYLALNKKTQVLTPEALGEMVYEVVNMTVPALLNPKMTASWEKGLDGITQGTVPMEDYREKLEEFIRKETVSMINENLTSQIAGQI
;
A
#
# COMPACT_ATOMS: atom_id res chain seq x y z
N PHE A 1 -16.78 8.38 17.48
CA PHE A 1 -16.57 7.01 17.96
C PHE A 1 -15.45 7.04 18.99
N ALA A 2 -15.65 6.39 20.14
CA ALA A 2 -14.62 6.17 21.14
C ALA A 2 -14.43 4.66 21.30
N GLY A 3 -13.17 4.19 21.36
CA GLY A 3 -12.86 2.77 21.51
C GLY A 3 -11.69 2.56 22.45
N ALA A 4 -11.75 1.53 23.26
CA ALA A 4 -10.65 1.12 24.12
C ALA A 4 -10.40 -0.39 23.98
N LYS A 5 -9.12 -0.79 24.00
CA LYS A 5 -8.72 -2.20 24.01
C LYS A 5 -8.48 -2.64 25.44
N VAL A 6 -9.25 -3.64 25.91
CA VAL A 6 -9.13 -4.22 27.25
C VAL A 6 -8.55 -5.62 27.13
N LEU A 7 -7.49 -5.91 27.91
CA LEU A 7 -6.92 -7.23 28.00
C LEU A 7 -7.79 -8.10 28.94
N LYS A 8 -8.63 -8.98 28.38
CA LYS A 8 -9.49 -9.88 29.17
C LYS A 8 -8.75 -11.14 29.66
N VAL A 9 -7.88 -11.68 28.81
CA VAL A 9 -7.10 -12.90 29.11
C VAL A 9 -5.65 -12.65 28.75
N PRO A 10 -4.70 -12.76 29.69
CA PRO A 10 -3.28 -12.46 29.40
C PRO A 10 -2.64 -13.42 28.41
N GLY A 11 -3.11 -14.66 28.30
CA GLY A 11 -2.56 -15.63 27.35
C GLY A 11 -1.04 -15.78 27.48
N TYR A 12 -0.30 -15.75 26.37
CA TYR A 12 1.17 -15.87 26.36
C TYR A 12 1.88 -14.73 27.13
N LEU A 13 1.23 -13.56 27.34
CA LEU A 13 1.80 -12.45 28.10
C LEU A 13 1.99 -12.77 29.59
N GLU A 14 1.36 -13.82 30.10
CA GLU A 14 1.56 -14.30 31.45
C GLU A 14 2.97 -14.88 31.64
N ILE A 15 3.50 -15.50 30.59
CA ILE A 15 4.83 -16.12 30.57
C ILE A 15 5.90 -15.15 30.04
N ALA A 16 5.58 -14.43 28.94
CA ALA A 16 6.52 -13.55 28.26
C ALA A 16 6.65 -12.15 28.91
N GLY A 17 5.78 -11.81 29.86
CA GLY A 17 5.67 -10.47 30.39
C GLY A 17 5.07 -9.46 29.40
N ARG A 18 4.67 -8.30 29.86
CA ARG A 18 4.27 -7.20 28.98
C ARG A 18 5.53 -6.53 28.43
N PRO A 19 5.63 -6.31 27.11
CA PRO A 19 6.72 -5.51 26.57
C PRO A 19 6.74 -4.15 27.25
N ASP A 20 7.92 -3.73 27.73
CA ASP A 20 8.06 -2.43 28.41
C ASP A 20 7.67 -1.32 27.44
N THR A 21 6.64 -0.58 27.79
CA THR A 21 6.07 0.52 26.99
C THR A 21 7.05 1.70 26.86
N LYS A 22 8.19 1.67 27.55
CA LYS A 22 9.20 2.74 27.52
C LYS A 22 10.03 2.76 26.21
N GLU A 23 10.37 1.59 25.66
CA GLU A 23 11.17 1.54 24.42
C GLU A 23 10.39 1.87 23.13
N LYS A 24 9.04 1.81 23.15
CA LYS A 24 8.22 2.23 22.00
C LYS A 24 8.00 3.74 21.91
N ARG A 25 8.29 4.50 22.96
CA ARG A 25 8.05 5.95 23.00
C ARG A 25 9.08 6.79 22.26
N GLU A 26 10.25 6.24 21.94
CA GLU A 26 11.31 6.98 21.21
C GLU A 26 11.25 6.80 19.67
N LYS A 27 10.31 6.02 19.15
CA LYS A 27 10.20 5.73 17.69
C LYS A 27 8.91 6.18 17.01
N GLU A 28 8.00 6.80 17.74
CA GLU A 28 6.76 7.39 17.17
C GLU A 28 6.71 8.88 17.48
N ASP A 29 7.60 9.65 16.85
CA ASP A 29 7.40 11.09 16.63
C ASP A 29 6.33 11.25 15.54
N GLY A 30 5.10 11.32 15.96
CA GLY A 30 3.93 11.51 15.11
C GLY A 30 2.68 11.70 15.94
N ASP A 31 2.49 12.94 16.36
CA ASP A 31 1.25 13.65 16.68
C ASP A 31 0.03 12.76 17.00
N GLY A 32 -0.12 12.42 18.27
CA GLY A 32 -1.28 11.75 18.80
C GLY A 32 -1.30 11.83 20.32
N GLU A 33 -1.76 12.98 20.86
CA GLU A 33 -2.03 13.16 22.31
C GLU A 33 -3.04 12.17 22.91
N GLU A 34 -3.53 11.21 22.15
CA GLU A 34 -4.52 10.23 22.59
C GLU A 34 -3.98 9.11 23.49
N ASN A 35 -2.66 9.00 23.67
CA ASN A 35 -2.06 7.95 24.51
C ASN A 35 -1.54 8.44 25.87
N ASN A 36 -2.23 9.37 26.51
CA ASN A 36 -1.95 9.67 27.91
C ASN A 36 -2.50 8.51 28.78
N PRO A 37 -1.64 7.74 29.48
CA PRO A 37 -2.07 6.57 30.26
C PRO A 37 -3.06 6.92 31.40
N LYS A 38 -3.11 8.19 31.80
CA LYS A 38 -4.09 8.67 32.78
C LYS A 38 -5.50 8.80 32.19
N ASN A 39 -5.60 9.25 30.92
CA ASN A 39 -6.89 9.34 30.23
C ASN A 39 -7.41 7.96 29.82
N SER A 40 -6.53 7.04 29.44
CA SER A 40 -6.88 5.67 29.11
C SER A 40 -7.46 4.89 30.30
N ALA A 41 -6.89 5.04 31.50
CA ALA A 41 -7.42 4.38 32.69
C ALA A 41 -8.78 4.94 33.15
N ALA A 42 -9.00 6.24 32.98
CA ALA A 42 -10.29 6.90 33.29
C ALA A 42 -11.38 6.48 32.29
N LEU A 43 -11.02 6.42 30.97
CA LEU A 43 -11.90 5.95 29.91
C LEU A 43 -12.27 4.46 30.07
N LEU A 44 -11.36 3.62 30.55
CA LEU A 44 -11.63 2.21 30.80
C LEU A 44 -12.61 2.03 31.94
N LYS A 45 -12.46 2.78 33.04
CA LYS A 45 -13.41 2.76 34.16
C LYS A 45 -14.80 3.26 33.74
N LEU A 46 -14.83 4.28 32.89
CA LEU A 46 -16.09 4.80 32.35
C LEU A 46 -16.76 3.77 31.44
N ALA A 47 -15.98 3.13 30.55
CA ALA A 47 -16.49 2.11 29.64
C ALA A 47 -17.06 0.87 30.36
N ASP A 48 -16.48 0.48 31.51
CA ASP A 48 -17.00 -0.61 32.33
C ASP A 48 -18.32 -0.26 33.03
N SER A 49 -18.60 1.03 33.26
CA SER A 49 -19.83 1.51 33.91
C SER A 49 -20.97 1.78 32.93
N LEU A 50 -20.69 1.99 31.64
CA LEU A 50 -21.71 2.32 30.62
C LEU A 50 -22.40 1.05 30.08
N LYS A 51 -23.71 1.13 29.91
CA LYS A 51 -24.55 0.10 29.30
C LYS A 51 -25.20 0.64 28.04
N GLU A 52 -25.59 -0.28 27.15
CA GLU A 52 -26.34 0.06 25.96
C GLU A 52 -27.65 0.76 26.35
N GLY A 53 -27.88 1.98 25.84
CA GLY A 53 -29.03 2.82 26.16
C GLY A 53 -28.76 3.92 27.21
N ASP A 54 -27.57 3.95 27.84
CA ASP A 54 -27.22 5.05 28.74
C ASP A 54 -27.06 6.36 27.96
N THR A 55 -27.50 7.45 28.55
CA THR A 55 -27.38 8.79 27.97
C THR A 55 -26.25 9.57 28.64
N ALA A 56 -25.46 10.29 27.83
CA ALA A 56 -24.42 11.17 28.32
C ALA A 56 -24.73 12.62 27.96
N GLU A 57 -24.52 13.54 28.91
CA GLU A 57 -24.66 14.97 28.68
C GLU A 57 -23.42 15.52 27.98
N VAL A 58 -23.61 16.17 26.83
CA VAL A 58 -22.53 16.86 26.12
C VAL A 58 -22.32 18.23 26.74
N LYS A 59 -21.20 18.41 27.45
CA LYS A 59 -20.88 19.68 28.13
C LYS A 59 -20.30 20.73 27.21
N GLU A 60 -19.48 20.30 26.24
CA GLU A 60 -18.76 21.23 25.37
C GLU A 60 -18.37 20.56 24.06
N PHE A 61 -18.35 21.35 23.00
CA PHE A 61 -17.77 20.99 21.71
C PHE A 61 -16.49 21.80 21.51
N LEU A 62 -15.35 21.11 21.38
CA LEU A 62 -14.06 21.72 21.13
C LEU A 62 -13.62 21.47 19.69
N VAL A 63 -13.27 22.54 18.97
CA VAL A 63 -12.62 22.43 17.66
C VAL A 63 -11.12 22.39 17.89
N LYS A 64 -10.50 21.22 17.62
CA LYS A 64 -9.05 21.05 17.69
C LYS A 64 -8.45 21.28 16.29
N GLU A 65 -7.69 22.33 16.14
CA GLU A 65 -6.90 22.56 14.92
C GLU A 65 -5.68 21.65 14.91
N GLY A 66 -5.41 21.05 13.77
CA GLY A 66 -4.25 20.17 13.57
C GLY A 66 -3.75 20.26 12.13
N LYS A 67 -2.50 19.86 11.92
CA LYS A 67 -1.92 19.71 10.60
C LYS A 67 -1.79 18.22 10.28
N THR A 68 -2.22 17.83 9.07
CA THR A 68 -1.99 16.48 8.57
C THR A 68 -0.52 16.32 8.23
N SER A 69 0.06 15.16 8.52
CA SER A 69 1.38 14.79 8.06
C SER A 69 1.29 13.97 6.76
N PRO A 70 2.30 14.07 5.88
CA PRO A 70 2.32 13.24 4.67
C PRO A 70 2.42 11.75 5.07
N PRO A 71 1.95 10.83 4.18
CA PRO A 71 2.09 9.40 4.43
C PRO A 71 3.55 9.02 4.60
N LYS A 72 3.80 8.06 5.49
CA LYS A 72 5.16 7.54 5.74
C LYS A 72 5.70 6.87 4.47
N ARG A 73 7.00 7.05 4.20
CA ARG A 73 7.67 6.34 3.10
C ARG A 73 7.64 4.83 3.34
N TYR A 74 7.60 4.07 2.25
CA TYR A 74 7.65 2.61 2.33
C TYR A 74 9.01 2.14 2.83
N THR A 75 8.98 1.17 3.70
CA THR A 75 10.15 0.31 4.00
C THR A 75 10.13 -0.89 3.07
N SER A 76 11.23 -1.65 2.97
CA SER A 76 11.27 -2.89 2.19
C SER A 76 10.14 -3.86 2.56
N GLY A 77 9.85 -4.03 3.86
CA GLY A 77 8.76 -4.88 4.34
C GLY A 77 7.37 -4.33 4.01
N SER A 78 7.11 -3.03 4.25
CA SER A 78 5.82 -2.44 3.93
C SER A 78 5.56 -2.36 2.42
N MET A 79 6.61 -2.28 1.58
CA MET A 79 6.47 -2.35 0.12
C MET A 79 6.03 -3.75 -0.33
N VAL A 80 6.60 -4.82 0.25
CA VAL A 80 6.15 -6.19 -0.04
C VAL A 80 4.67 -6.36 0.29
N LEU A 81 4.21 -5.84 1.44
CA LEU A 81 2.79 -5.87 1.81
C LEU A 81 1.92 -5.03 0.87
N ALA A 82 2.41 -3.87 0.43
CA ALA A 82 1.69 -3.03 -0.54
C ALA A 82 1.56 -3.74 -1.90
N MET A 83 2.60 -4.45 -2.36
CA MET A 83 2.55 -5.27 -3.58
C MET A 83 1.55 -6.42 -3.44
N GLU A 84 1.48 -7.06 -2.28
CA GLU A 84 0.52 -8.11 -1.98
C GLU A 84 -0.92 -7.58 -2.00
N ASN A 85 -1.14 -6.40 -1.46
CA ASN A 85 -2.44 -5.76 -1.35
C ASN A 85 -2.71 -4.73 -2.47
N ALA A 86 -2.03 -4.85 -3.61
CA ALA A 86 -2.15 -3.89 -4.72
C ALA A 86 -3.60 -3.76 -5.25
N GLY A 87 -4.42 -4.79 -5.09
CA GLY A 87 -5.83 -4.76 -5.43
C GLY A 87 -6.65 -3.72 -4.67
N GLN A 88 -6.20 -3.27 -3.49
CA GLN A 88 -6.90 -2.21 -2.75
C GLN A 88 -6.95 -0.86 -3.48
N LEU A 89 -6.08 -0.66 -4.46
CA LEU A 89 -6.04 0.55 -5.30
C LEU A 89 -7.05 0.48 -6.47
N ILE A 90 -7.73 -0.64 -6.66
CA ILE A 90 -8.69 -0.86 -7.74
C ILE A 90 -10.10 -0.57 -7.21
N GLU A 91 -10.82 0.34 -7.87
CA GLU A 91 -12.19 0.70 -7.50
C GLU A 91 -13.22 -0.37 -7.90
N GLU A 92 -12.99 -1.04 -9.04
CA GLU A 92 -13.87 -2.06 -9.57
C GLU A 92 -13.77 -3.36 -8.75
N GLU A 93 -14.86 -3.76 -8.11
CA GLU A 93 -14.91 -4.90 -7.19
C GLU A 93 -14.47 -6.21 -7.85
N GLU A 94 -14.92 -6.46 -9.08
CA GLU A 94 -14.60 -7.69 -9.83
C GLU A 94 -13.08 -7.81 -10.10
N LEU A 95 -12.43 -6.73 -10.53
CA LEU A 95 -10.99 -6.71 -10.77
C LEU A 95 -10.20 -6.71 -9.46
N ARG A 96 -10.74 -6.09 -8.41
CA ARG A 96 -10.14 -6.12 -7.08
C ARG A 96 -10.10 -7.54 -6.52
N GLU A 97 -11.20 -8.29 -6.61
CA GLU A 97 -11.26 -9.68 -6.17
C GLU A 97 -10.29 -10.57 -6.97
N GLN A 98 -10.15 -10.33 -8.28
CA GLN A 98 -9.22 -11.09 -9.12
C GLN A 98 -7.77 -10.96 -8.65
N ILE A 99 -7.33 -9.77 -8.25
CA ILE A 99 -5.94 -9.53 -7.83
C ILE A 99 -5.73 -9.72 -6.32
N LYS A 100 -6.81 -9.86 -5.54
CA LYS A 100 -6.76 -9.97 -4.08
C LYS A 100 -5.93 -11.16 -3.58
N GLY A 101 -5.86 -12.24 -4.34
CA GLY A 101 -5.10 -13.43 -3.99
C GLY A 101 -3.66 -13.45 -4.53
N SER A 102 -3.38 -12.71 -5.60
CA SER A 102 -2.07 -12.72 -6.28
C SER A 102 -1.25 -11.45 -6.03
N GLY A 103 -1.87 -10.28 -6.06
CA GLY A 103 -1.17 -9.00 -5.95
C GLY A 103 -0.20 -8.76 -7.12
N ILE A 104 0.81 -7.92 -6.90
CA ILE A 104 1.91 -7.70 -7.84
C ILE A 104 3.06 -8.64 -7.48
N GLY A 105 3.42 -9.53 -8.39
CA GLY A 105 4.40 -10.59 -8.15
C GLY A 105 3.92 -11.65 -7.15
N THR A 106 4.67 -12.71 -7.03
CA THR A 106 4.43 -13.79 -6.07
C THR A 106 5.16 -13.53 -4.74
N SER A 107 4.81 -14.24 -3.68
CA SER A 107 5.53 -14.18 -2.40
C SER A 107 7.03 -14.44 -2.55
N ALA A 108 7.43 -15.33 -3.47
CA ALA A 108 8.83 -15.64 -3.75
C ALA A 108 9.56 -14.54 -4.53
N THR A 109 8.85 -13.79 -5.39
CA THR A 109 9.49 -12.84 -6.32
C THR A 109 9.49 -11.39 -5.83
N ARG A 110 8.56 -10.98 -4.94
CA ARG A 110 8.43 -9.58 -4.48
C ARG A 110 9.73 -9.03 -3.91
N ALA A 111 10.37 -9.77 -3.02
CA ALA A 111 11.63 -9.34 -2.42
C ALA A 111 12.76 -9.20 -3.44
N GLU A 112 12.82 -10.10 -4.42
CA GLU A 112 13.82 -10.06 -5.49
C GLU A 112 13.57 -8.90 -6.47
N ILE A 113 12.31 -8.55 -6.74
CA ILE A 113 11.95 -7.34 -7.52
C ILE A 113 12.51 -6.09 -6.84
N ILE A 114 12.26 -5.90 -5.53
CA ILE A 114 12.76 -4.75 -4.79
C ILE A 114 14.30 -4.72 -4.81
N LYS A 115 14.96 -5.85 -4.54
CA LYS A 115 16.43 -5.95 -4.61
C LYS A 115 16.95 -5.60 -6.00
N LYS A 116 16.29 -6.04 -7.06
CA LYS A 116 16.65 -5.71 -8.43
C LYS A 116 16.53 -4.20 -8.68
N LEU A 117 15.43 -3.55 -8.26
CA LEU A 117 15.22 -2.11 -8.42
C LEU A 117 16.31 -1.30 -7.69
N VAL A 118 16.71 -1.72 -6.50
CA VAL A 118 17.83 -1.11 -5.76
C VAL A 118 19.16 -1.34 -6.48
N ARG A 119 19.41 -2.55 -6.98
CA ARG A 119 20.66 -2.88 -7.67
C ARG A 119 20.87 -2.10 -8.97
N ILE A 120 19.80 -1.85 -9.73
CA ILE A 120 19.87 -1.09 -10.98
C ILE A 120 19.79 0.43 -10.78
N GLY A 121 19.69 0.91 -9.53
CA GLY A 121 19.70 2.33 -9.19
C GLY A 121 18.37 3.05 -9.41
N TYR A 122 17.24 2.33 -9.44
CA TYR A 122 15.91 2.96 -9.50
C TYR A 122 15.43 3.35 -8.10
N LEU A 123 15.84 2.61 -7.08
CA LEU A 123 15.52 2.87 -5.68
C LEU A 123 16.80 2.87 -4.83
N ALA A 124 16.86 3.75 -3.84
CA ALA A 124 17.81 3.66 -2.74
C ALA A 124 17.15 2.96 -1.54
N LEU A 125 17.97 2.18 -0.82
CA LEU A 125 17.56 1.52 0.42
C LEU A 125 18.43 2.00 1.58
N ASN A 126 17.84 2.66 2.55
CA ASN A 126 18.53 2.98 3.80
C ASN A 126 18.71 1.71 4.65
N LYS A 127 19.93 1.27 4.84
CA LYS A 127 20.25 0.02 5.56
C LYS A 127 19.83 0.00 7.03
N LYS A 128 19.75 1.17 7.71
CA LYS A 128 19.35 1.25 9.12
C LYS A 128 17.84 1.27 9.28
N THR A 129 17.14 2.12 8.52
CA THR A 129 15.68 2.33 8.64
C THR A 129 14.88 1.42 7.70
N GLN A 130 15.55 0.76 6.74
CA GLN A 130 14.93 -0.03 5.67
C GLN A 130 13.99 0.79 4.79
N VAL A 131 14.06 2.12 4.83
CA VAL A 131 13.24 3.02 4.02
C VAL A 131 13.72 3.00 2.58
N LEU A 132 12.76 2.88 1.66
CA LEU A 132 12.97 3.00 0.22
C LEU A 132 12.70 4.43 -0.24
N THR A 133 13.58 4.95 -1.08
CA THR A 133 13.42 6.25 -1.76
C THR A 133 13.66 6.08 -3.25
N PRO A 134 12.90 6.76 -4.13
CA PRO A 134 13.24 6.78 -5.56
C PRO A 134 14.58 7.48 -5.77
N GLU A 135 15.32 7.02 -6.77
CA GLU A 135 16.51 7.66 -7.31
C GLU A 135 16.15 8.39 -8.61
N ALA A 136 16.92 9.40 -9.00
CA ALA A 136 16.67 10.19 -10.20
C ALA A 136 16.45 9.33 -11.47
N LEU A 137 17.23 8.24 -11.62
CA LEU A 137 17.05 7.31 -12.73
C LEU A 137 15.68 6.59 -12.64
N GLY A 138 15.22 6.23 -11.44
CA GLY A 138 13.93 5.60 -11.24
C GLY A 138 12.77 6.54 -11.55
N GLU A 139 12.87 7.78 -11.12
CA GLU A 139 11.88 8.84 -11.41
C GLU A 139 11.81 9.10 -12.93
N MET A 140 12.96 9.21 -13.60
CA MET A 140 13.03 9.38 -15.05
C MET A 140 12.35 8.23 -15.79
N VAL A 141 12.64 6.99 -15.41
CA VAL A 141 12.01 5.80 -16.04
C VAL A 141 10.49 5.80 -15.80
N TYR A 142 10.05 6.15 -14.58
CA TYR A 142 8.62 6.28 -14.29
C TYR A 142 7.95 7.31 -15.21
N GLU A 143 8.52 8.50 -15.35
CA GLU A 143 7.97 9.55 -16.19
C GLU A 143 7.94 9.15 -17.68
N VAL A 144 8.99 8.51 -18.18
CA VAL A 144 9.01 7.98 -19.54
C VAL A 144 7.88 6.96 -19.75
N VAL A 145 7.70 6.01 -18.84
CA VAL A 145 6.63 5.01 -18.93
C VAL A 145 5.26 5.67 -18.81
N ASN A 146 5.11 6.67 -17.91
CA ASN A 146 3.86 7.40 -17.73
C ASN A 146 3.44 8.17 -18.99
N MET A 147 4.40 8.72 -19.72
CA MET A 147 4.14 9.43 -20.98
C MET A 147 3.91 8.48 -22.17
N THR A 148 4.59 7.34 -22.20
CA THR A 148 4.56 6.43 -23.36
C THR A 148 3.52 5.34 -23.26
N VAL A 149 3.48 4.63 -22.12
CA VAL A 149 2.60 3.47 -21.90
C VAL A 149 2.00 3.53 -20.49
N PRO A 150 1.17 4.53 -20.18
CA PRO A 150 0.61 4.69 -18.83
C PRO A 150 -0.21 3.48 -18.37
N ALA A 151 -0.70 2.66 -19.30
CA ALA A 151 -1.39 1.42 -19.01
C ALA A 151 -0.55 0.45 -18.15
N LEU A 152 0.78 0.43 -18.34
CA LEU A 152 1.69 -0.42 -17.54
C LEU A 152 1.76 -0.01 -16.06
N LEU A 153 1.41 1.24 -15.73
CA LEU A 153 1.38 1.74 -14.37
C LEU A 153 0.01 1.52 -13.69
N ASN A 154 -0.96 1.00 -14.45
CA ASN A 154 -2.31 0.81 -13.95
C ASN A 154 -2.52 -0.63 -13.46
N PRO A 155 -2.81 -0.84 -12.15
CA PRO A 155 -3.06 -2.17 -11.60
C PRO A 155 -4.27 -2.86 -12.22
N LYS A 156 -5.26 -2.12 -12.76
CA LYS A 156 -6.41 -2.71 -13.47
C LYS A 156 -5.98 -3.50 -14.71
N MET A 157 -4.97 -3.04 -15.42
CA MET A 157 -4.46 -3.76 -16.57
C MET A 157 -3.90 -5.13 -16.15
N THR A 158 -3.07 -5.17 -15.11
CA THR A 158 -2.54 -6.43 -14.57
C THR A 158 -3.68 -7.37 -14.16
N ALA A 159 -4.67 -6.85 -13.41
CA ALA A 159 -5.83 -7.64 -13.00
C ALA A 159 -6.62 -8.19 -14.20
N SER A 160 -6.78 -7.41 -15.26
CA SER A 160 -7.47 -7.84 -16.49
C SER A 160 -6.73 -8.98 -17.21
N TRP A 161 -5.40 -8.90 -17.28
CA TRP A 161 -4.58 -9.97 -17.87
C TRP A 161 -4.60 -11.24 -17.02
N GLU A 162 -4.50 -11.12 -15.69
CA GLU A 162 -4.63 -12.26 -14.76
C GLU A 162 -5.99 -12.95 -14.90
N LYS A 163 -7.08 -12.16 -15.00
CA LYS A 163 -8.42 -12.69 -15.25
C LYS A 163 -8.50 -13.47 -16.58
N GLY A 164 -7.84 -12.98 -17.61
CA GLY A 164 -7.74 -13.68 -18.89
C GLY A 164 -7.01 -15.03 -18.78
N LEU A 165 -5.90 -15.08 -18.03
CA LEU A 165 -5.15 -16.32 -17.78
C LEU A 165 -5.97 -17.33 -16.96
N ASP A 166 -6.68 -16.86 -15.97
CA ASP A 166 -7.63 -17.68 -15.20
C ASP A 166 -8.72 -18.25 -16.10
N GLY A 167 -9.28 -17.43 -17.00
CA GLY A 167 -10.27 -17.86 -17.97
C GLY A 167 -9.77 -18.97 -18.91
N ILE A 168 -8.49 -18.91 -19.32
CA ILE A 168 -7.86 -19.99 -20.10
C ILE A 168 -7.78 -21.27 -19.25
N THR A 169 -7.35 -21.16 -18.00
CA THR A 169 -7.23 -22.31 -17.08
C THR A 169 -8.59 -22.99 -16.83
N GLN A 170 -9.65 -22.19 -16.78
CA GLN A 170 -11.04 -22.67 -16.60
C GLN A 170 -11.70 -23.09 -17.92
N GLY A 171 -11.05 -22.89 -19.07
CA GLY A 171 -11.61 -23.19 -20.38
C GLY A 171 -12.71 -22.24 -20.86
N THR A 172 -12.89 -21.08 -20.21
CA THR A 172 -13.87 -20.05 -20.57
C THR A 172 -13.35 -19.06 -21.60
N VAL A 173 -12.03 -18.93 -21.72
CA VAL A 173 -11.35 -18.06 -22.70
C VAL A 173 -10.44 -18.92 -23.58
N PRO A 174 -10.59 -18.89 -24.91
CA PRO A 174 -9.66 -19.54 -25.83
C PRO A 174 -8.25 -18.92 -25.71
N MET A 175 -7.23 -19.75 -25.71
CA MET A 175 -5.83 -19.30 -25.65
C MET A 175 -5.47 -18.40 -26.83
N GLU A 176 -5.99 -18.67 -28.00
CA GLU A 176 -5.74 -17.89 -29.23
C GLU A 176 -6.30 -16.46 -29.09
N ASP A 177 -7.51 -16.30 -28.59
CA ASP A 177 -8.13 -14.99 -28.38
C ASP A 177 -7.32 -14.15 -27.38
N TYR A 178 -6.80 -14.77 -26.32
CA TYR A 178 -5.94 -14.10 -25.34
C TYR A 178 -4.62 -13.66 -25.98
N ARG A 179 -3.98 -14.54 -26.77
CA ARG A 179 -2.74 -14.25 -27.47
C ARG A 179 -2.93 -13.11 -28.47
N GLU A 180 -3.99 -13.14 -29.26
CA GLU A 180 -4.30 -12.09 -30.24
C GLU A 180 -4.44 -10.72 -29.56
N LYS A 181 -5.21 -10.65 -28.47
CA LYS A 181 -5.36 -9.42 -27.67
C LYS A 181 -4.04 -8.91 -27.10
N LEU A 182 -3.18 -9.81 -26.61
CA LEU A 182 -1.87 -9.44 -26.09
C LEU A 182 -0.95 -8.91 -27.20
N GLU A 183 -0.92 -9.56 -28.35
CA GLU A 183 -0.14 -9.13 -29.52
C GLU A 183 -0.63 -7.78 -30.05
N GLU A 184 -1.96 -7.57 -30.11
CA GLU A 184 -2.56 -6.30 -30.52
C GLU A 184 -2.18 -5.18 -29.54
N PHE A 185 -2.28 -5.42 -28.23
CA PHE A 185 -1.86 -4.48 -27.21
C PHE A 185 -0.39 -4.10 -27.38
N ILE A 186 0.52 -5.07 -27.49
CA ILE A 186 1.96 -4.82 -27.66
C ILE A 186 2.21 -4.02 -28.94
N ARG A 187 1.56 -4.38 -30.04
CA ARG A 187 1.72 -3.69 -31.33
C ARG A 187 1.25 -2.26 -31.25
N LYS A 188 0.06 -2.02 -30.68
CA LYS A 188 -0.53 -0.68 -30.53
C LYS A 188 0.38 0.23 -29.70
N GLU A 189 0.80 -0.22 -28.53
CA GLU A 189 1.64 0.58 -27.64
C GLU A 189 3.03 0.82 -28.25
N THR A 190 3.61 -0.17 -28.93
CA THR A 190 4.92 -0.02 -29.60
C THR A 190 4.83 1.01 -30.74
N VAL A 191 3.79 0.96 -31.57
CA VAL A 191 3.59 1.92 -32.64
C VAL A 191 3.36 3.32 -32.10
N SER A 192 2.57 3.48 -31.03
CA SER A 192 2.38 4.76 -30.35
C SER A 192 3.71 5.34 -29.89
N MET A 193 4.52 4.56 -29.18
CA MET A 193 5.84 4.99 -28.69
C MET A 193 6.80 5.45 -29.82
N ILE A 194 6.80 4.74 -30.96
CA ILE A 194 7.69 5.08 -32.08
C ILE A 194 7.26 6.39 -32.73
N ASN A 195 5.96 6.65 -32.79
CA ASN A 195 5.40 7.84 -33.44
C ASN A 195 5.44 9.09 -32.56
N GLU A 196 5.59 8.94 -31.25
CA GLU A 196 5.70 10.06 -30.32
C GLU A 196 7.14 10.56 -30.20
N ASN A 197 7.40 11.80 -30.65
CA ASN A 197 8.69 12.45 -30.44
C ASN A 197 8.74 13.10 -29.05
N LEU A 198 9.06 12.30 -28.05
CA LEU A 198 9.12 12.72 -26.64
C LEU A 198 10.40 13.46 -26.25
N THR A 199 11.36 13.62 -27.16
CA THR A 199 12.69 14.20 -26.85
C THR A 199 12.59 15.60 -26.24
N SER A 200 11.69 16.44 -26.72
CA SER A 200 11.50 17.81 -26.20
C SER A 200 10.76 17.84 -24.85
N GLN A 201 9.87 16.90 -24.62
CA GLN A 201 9.09 16.81 -23.37
C GLN A 201 9.95 16.25 -22.25
N ILE A 202 10.77 15.22 -22.51
CA ILE A 202 11.70 14.63 -21.55
C ILE A 202 12.80 15.61 -21.19
N ALA A 203 13.35 16.36 -22.15
CA ALA A 203 14.40 17.34 -21.90
C ALA A 203 13.96 18.53 -21.04
N GLY A 204 12.67 18.80 -20.94
CA GLY A 204 12.10 19.85 -20.10
C GLY A 204 11.79 19.43 -18.64
N GLN A 205 11.89 18.13 -18.31
CA GLN A 205 11.59 17.57 -16.98
C GLN A 205 12.84 17.07 -16.24
N ILE A 206 14.00 17.03 -16.89
CA ILE A 206 15.30 16.74 -16.31
C ILE A 206 16.06 18.04 -16.01
#